data_28480a0904472e4127aea6e0c9214f3c
#
_entry.id   28480a0904472e4127aea6e0c9214f3c
#
_cell.length_a   1.000
_cell.length_b   1.000
_cell.length_c   1.000
_cell.angle_alpha   90.00
_cell.angle_beta   90.00
_cell.angle_gamma   90.00
#
_symmetry.space_group_name_H-M   'P 1'
#
loop_
_entity.id
_entity.type
_entity.pdbx_description
1 polymer ?
#
loop_
_entity_poly.entity_id
_entity_poly.type
_entity_poly.pdbx_seq_one_letter_code
_entity_poly.pdbx_strand_id
1 'polypeptide(L)'
;MKQLAPSLHMLEIFMPAVTDENFFVQKILPDVAKIPFYTGIELPVIFKKENQKLVRKIVEDRDYQLTIWASPNINEKGDNLSALNPEERRRAVAYVKELLAEAAESGAYHVGLPSGPDVSPEKREDAKKALFESFCEISQEASKYQDMHLTLEPLDRYVHKKQLMGPIHEVI
;
A
#
# COMPACT_ATOMS: atom_id res chain seq x y z
N MET A 1 24.12 13.82 0.51
CA MET A 1 23.49 12.57 0.06
C MET A 1 22.37 12.27 1.05
N LYS A 2 21.15 12.02 0.57
CA LYS A 2 20.10 11.49 1.47
C LYS A 2 20.55 10.11 1.95
N GLN A 3 20.56 9.90 3.26
CA GLN A 3 20.90 8.62 3.84
C GLN A 3 19.73 7.65 3.54
N LEU A 4 20.04 6.46 3.03
CA LEU A 4 19.03 5.41 2.84
C LEU A 4 18.56 4.93 4.20
N ALA A 5 17.24 4.88 4.39
CA ALA A 5 16.61 4.38 5.61
C ALA A 5 16.26 2.89 5.41
N PRO A 6 16.81 1.96 6.22
CA PRO A 6 16.46 0.55 6.10
C PRO A 6 15.03 0.32 6.58
N SER A 7 14.19 -0.24 5.71
CA SER A 7 12.81 -0.64 6.01
C SER A 7 12.68 -2.16 5.96
N LEU A 8 11.84 -2.74 6.83
CA LEU A 8 11.56 -4.16 6.85
C LEU A 8 10.18 -4.44 6.24
N HIS A 9 10.16 -5.17 5.12
CA HIS A 9 8.93 -5.59 4.45
C HIS A 9 8.31 -6.81 5.17
N MET A 10 7.56 -6.54 6.23
CA MET A 10 7.02 -7.60 7.10
C MET A 10 5.95 -8.44 6.42
N LEU A 11 5.21 -7.87 5.47
CA LEU A 11 4.18 -8.59 4.72
C LEU A 11 4.73 -9.84 4.02
N GLU A 12 5.90 -9.74 3.38
CA GLU A 12 6.50 -10.87 2.65
C GLU A 12 7.29 -11.81 3.59
N ILE A 13 8.01 -11.25 4.55
CA ILE A 13 8.91 -12.02 5.42
C ILE A 13 8.13 -12.92 6.38
N PHE A 14 6.97 -12.47 6.87
CA PHE A 14 6.19 -13.18 7.88
C PHE A 14 4.94 -13.85 7.34
N MET A 15 4.88 -14.14 6.03
CA MET A 15 3.82 -15.00 5.50
C MET A 15 3.98 -16.44 6.03
N PRO A 16 2.91 -17.16 6.42
CA PRO A 16 1.50 -16.74 6.39
C PRO A 16 1.01 -16.04 7.68
N ALA A 17 1.89 -15.73 8.64
CA ALA A 17 1.50 -15.18 9.95
C ALA A 17 0.70 -13.88 9.86
N VAL A 18 0.91 -13.08 8.81
CA VAL A 18 0.15 -11.84 8.54
C VAL A 18 -1.35 -12.06 8.32
N THR A 19 -1.78 -13.29 8.04
CA THR A 19 -3.20 -13.63 7.88
C THR A 19 -3.96 -13.70 9.21
N ASP A 20 -3.24 -13.86 10.33
CA ASP A 20 -3.78 -13.67 11.67
C ASP A 20 -3.31 -12.30 12.20
N GLU A 21 -4.13 -11.28 12.00
CA GLU A 21 -3.80 -9.91 12.38
C GLU A 21 -3.42 -9.79 13.86
N ASN A 22 -4.13 -10.48 14.77
CA ASN A 22 -3.84 -10.42 16.19
C ASN A 22 -2.46 -11.03 16.52
N PHE A 23 -2.18 -12.20 15.98
CA PHE A 23 -0.88 -12.83 16.19
C PHE A 23 0.25 -11.99 15.62
N PHE A 24 0.07 -11.51 14.39
CA PHE A 24 1.06 -10.68 13.70
C PHE A 24 1.36 -9.39 14.46
N VAL A 25 0.33 -8.62 14.81
CA VAL A 25 0.51 -7.31 15.46
C VAL A 25 0.89 -7.42 16.93
N GLN A 26 0.30 -8.38 17.67
CA GLN A 26 0.49 -8.44 19.12
C GLN A 26 1.68 -9.31 19.55
N LYS A 27 2.20 -10.17 18.68
CA LYS A 27 3.33 -11.06 19.00
C LYS A 27 4.56 -10.78 18.13
N ILE A 28 4.42 -10.75 16.81
CA ILE A 28 5.57 -10.60 15.90
C ILE A 28 6.09 -9.16 15.89
N LEU A 29 5.22 -8.19 15.68
CA LEU A 29 5.63 -6.79 15.54
C LEU A 29 6.40 -6.24 16.76
N PRO A 30 6.01 -6.50 18.03
CA PRO A 30 6.79 -6.06 19.18
C PRO A 30 8.19 -6.66 19.27
N ASP A 31 8.38 -7.90 18.80
CA ASP A 31 9.71 -8.54 18.77
C ASP A 31 10.59 -7.94 17.68
N VAL A 32 10.03 -7.70 16.49
CA VAL A 32 10.73 -6.99 15.41
C VAL A 32 11.12 -5.57 15.84
N ALA A 33 10.26 -4.87 16.55
CA ALA A 33 10.52 -3.53 17.05
C ALA A 33 11.72 -3.43 18.00
N LYS A 34 12.19 -4.54 18.58
CA LYS A 34 13.42 -4.57 19.40
C LYS A 34 14.70 -4.49 18.57
N ILE A 35 14.64 -4.71 17.25
CA ILE A 35 15.80 -4.70 16.36
C ILE A 35 16.14 -3.24 16.03
N PRO A 36 17.31 -2.72 16.43
CA PRO A 36 17.61 -1.29 16.31
C PRO A 36 18.05 -0.87 14.90
N PHE A 37 18.22 -1.83 14.01
CA PHE A 37 18.75 -1.58 12.65
C PHE A 37 17.74 -0.88 11.75
N TYR A 38 16.45 -1.22 11.86
CA TYR A 38 15.42 -0.69 10.99
C TYR A 38 14.91 0.67 11.47
N THR A 39 14.67 1.56 10.51
CA THR A 39 14.06 2.89 10.72
C THR A 39 12.69 3.00 10.01
N GLY A 40 12.26 1.94 9.34
CA GLY A 40 10.96 1.82 8.71
C GLY A 40 10.44 0.38 8.77
N ILE A 41 9.14 0.26 8.70
CA ILE A 41 8.43 -1.02 8.59
C ILE A 41 7.32 -0.94 7.55
N GLU A 42 7.06 -2.07 6.93
CA GLU A 42 6.06 -2.18 5.86
C GLU A 42 5.06 -3.27 6.23
N LEU A 43 3.82 -2.89 6.41
CA LEU A 43 2.75 -3.74 6.95
C LEU A 43 1.60 -3.87 5.95
N PRO A 44 0.75 -4.91 6.06
CA PRO A 44 -0.57 -4.90 5.45
C PRO A 44 -1.48 -3.86 6.11
N VAL A 45 -2.64 -3.61 5.52
CA VAL A 45 -3.70 -2.81 6.17
C VAL A 45 -4.14 -3.52 7.46
N ILE A 46 -4.23 -2.77 8.56
CA ILE A 46 -4.65 -3.26 9.87
C ILE A 46 -6.08 -2.77 10.12
N PHE A 47 -7.00 -3.66 10.43
CA PHE A 47 -8.42 -3.34 10.55
C PHE A 47 -8.93 -3.24 11.98
N LYS A 48 -8.34 -3.99 12.93
CA LYS A 48 -8.80 -3.98 14.31
C LYS A 48 -8.28 -2.75 15.04
N LYS A 49 -9.18 -1.99 15.64
CA LYS A 49 -8.84 -0.72 16.30
C LYS A 49 -7.82 -0.84 17.42
N GLU A 50 -7.83 -1.93 18.17
CA GLU A 50 -6.83 -2.21 19.18
C GLU A 50 -5.44 -2.45 18.60
N ASN A 51 -5.37 -3.12 17.44
CA ASN A 51 -4.12 -3.39 16.73
C ASN A 51 -3.58 -2.12 16.05
N GLN A 52 -4.43 -1.29 15.46
CA GLN A 52 -4.05 0.01 14.91
C GLN A 52 -3.40 0.90 15.98
N LYS A 53 -4.00 0.96 17.17
CA LYS A 53 -3.43 1.70 18.31
C LYS A 53 -2.07 1.17 18.72
N LEU A 54 -1.88 -0.16 18.73
CA LEU A 54 -0.60 -0.77 19.07
C LEU A 54 0.44 -0.48 17.98
N VAL A 55 0.08 -0.60 16.70
CA VAL A 55 0.97 -0.25 15.57
C VAL A 55 1.40 1.20 15.68
N ARG A 56 0.45 2.14 15.81
CA ARG A 56 0.73 3.58 15.97
C ARG A 56 1.69 3.84 17.13
N LYS A 57 1.42 3.23 18.30
CA LYS A 57 2.30 3.38 19.44
C LYS A 57 3.72 2.89 19.16
N ILE A 58 3.89 1.75 18.52
CA ILE A 58 5.21 1.21 18.18
C ILE A 58 5.92 2.12 17.17
N VAL A 59 5.20 2.63 16.17
CA VAL A 59 5.71 3.57 15.16
C VAL A 59 6.23 4.85 15.83
N GLU A 60 5.44 5.43 16.73
CA GLU A 60 5.82 6.63 17.48
C GLU A 60 7.00 6.37 18.44
N ASP A 61 6.96 5.30 19.24
CA ASP A 61 8.02 4.95 20.21
C ASP A 61 9.38 4.67 19.52
N ARG A 62 9.34 4.21 18.25
CA ARG A 62 10.53 3.83 17.50
C ARG A 62 10.95 4.84 16.43
N ASP A 63 10.16 5.89 16.22
CA ASP A 63 10.33 6.86 15.13
C ASP A 63 10.42 6.15 13.75
N TYR A 64 9.54 5.19 13.53
CA TYR A 64 9.49 4.44 12.28
C TYR A 64 8.76 5.20 11.19
N GLN A 65 9.26 5.11 9.96
CA GLN A 65 8.47 5.38 8.78
C GLN A 65 7.60 4.15 8.46
N LEU A 66 6.28 4.29 8.65
CA LEU A 66 5.33 3.21 8.35
C LEU A 66 4.84 3.31 6.91
N THR A 67 5.06 2.24 6.14
CA THR A 67 4.40 2.01 4.86
C THR A 67 3.31 0.96 5.02
N ILE A 68 2.09 1.27 4.58
CA ILE A 68 0.99 0.31 4.49
C ILE A 68 0.81 -0.10 3.03
N TRP A 69 0.90 -1.39 2.75
CA TRP A 69 0.63 -1.96 1.43
C TRP A 69 -0.84 -2.34 1.31
N ALA A 70 -1.60 -1.58 0.50
CA ALA A 70 -3.01 -1.85 0.21
C ALA A 70 -3.20 -2.80 -0.97
N SER A 71 -2.13 -3.11 -1.71
CA SER A 71 -2.15 -3.99 -2.88
C SER A 71 -2.81 -5.35 -2.62
N PRO A 72 -2.55 -6.07 -1.49
CA PRO A 72 -3.21 -7.34 -1.22
C PRO A 72 -4.73 -7.22 -1.14
N ASN A 73 -5.24 -6.21 -0.44
CA ASN A 73 -6.67 -6.00 -0.24
C ASN A 73 -7.39 -5.64 -1.55
N ILE A 74 -6.76 -4.80 -2.39
CA ILE A 74 -7.29 -4.41 -3.70
C ILE A 74 -7.36 -5.63 -4.61
N ASN A 75 -6.29 -6.43 -4.65
CA ASN A 75 -6.21 -7.62 -5.49
C ASN A 75 -7.18 -8.72 -5.05
N GLU A 76 -7.33 -8.96 -3.74
CA GLU A 76 -8.28 -9.94 -3.20
C GLU A 76 -9.73 -9.60 -3.56
N LYS A 77 -10.07 -8.31 -3.53
CA LYS A 77 -11.39 -7.82 -3.91
C LYS A 77 -11.63 -7.80 -5.42
N GLY A 78 -10.56 -7.97 -6.21
CA GLY A 78 -10.63 -7.88 -7.67
C GLY A 78 -10.87 -6.47 -8.20
N ASP A 79 -10.52 -5.46 -7.40
CA ASP A 79 -10.65 -4.06 -7.78
C ASP A 79 -9.48 -3.61 -8.67
N ASN A 80 -9.76 -2.68 -9.58
CA ASN A 80 -8.80 -2.24 -10.59
C ASN A 80 -8.81 -0.72 -10.74
N LEU A 81 -7.71 -0.06 -10.31
CA LEU A 81 -7.56 1.39 -10.40
C LEU A 81 -7.36 1.90 -11.82
N SER A 82 -6.94 1.05 -12.76
CA SER A 82 -6.79 1.36 -14.18
C SER A 82 -7.94 0.84 -15.05
N ALA A 83 -9.07 0.45 -14.46
CA ALA A 83 -10.21 -0.08 -15.20
C ALA A 83 -10.73 0.93 -16.21
N LEU A 84 -10.93 0.45 -17.46
CA LEU A 84 -11.53 1.25 -18.53
C LEU A 84 -13.04 1.44 -18.34
N ASN A 85 -13.67 0.54 -17.58
CA ASN A 85 -15.05 0.71 -17.15
C ASN A 85 -15.11 1.72 -16.00
N PRO A 86 -15.82 2.87 -16.16
CA PRO A 86 -15.85 3.91 -15.13
C PRO A 86 -16.50 3.47 -13.81
N GLU A 87 -17.41 2.50 -13.83
CA GLU A 87 -18.07 2.01 -12.60
C GLU A 87 -17.12 1.12 -11.79
N GLU A 88 -16.38 0.24 -12.45
CA GLU A 88 -15.34 -0.57 -11.81
C GLU A 88 -14.26 0.33 -11.20
N ARG A 89 -13.79 1.33 -11.95
CA ARG A 89 -12.80 2.28 -11.48
C ARG A 89 -13.30 3.06 -10.25
N ARG A 90 -14.54 3.59 -10.30
CA ARG A 90 -15.12 4.32 -9.15
C ARG A 90 -15.23 3.44 -7.91
N ARG A 91 -15.61 2.16 -8.06
CA ARG A 91 -15.66 1.20 -6.95
C ARG A 91 -14.27 0.99 -6.36
N ALA A 92 -13.25 0.77 -7.20
CA ALA A 92 -11.88 0.60 -6.75
C ALA A 92 -11.35 1.84 -6.00
N VAL A 93 -11.58 3.03 -6.53
CA VAL A 93 -11.21 4.31 -5.88
C VAL A 93 -11.91 4.47 -4.54
N ALA A 94 -13.21 4.18 -4.46
CA ALA A 94 -13.97 4.27 -3.21
C ALA A 94 -13.39 3.33 -2.14
N TYR A 95 -13.06 2.09 -2.52
CA TYR A 95 -12.45 1.14 -1.60
C TYR A 95 -11.06 1.58 -1.13
N VAL A 96 -10.24 2.11 -2.02
CA VAL A 96 -8.92 2.64 -1.60
C VAL A 96 -9.08 3.78 -0.59
N LYS A 97 -10.07 4.65 -0.75
CA LYS A 97 -10.33 5.71 0.23
C LYS A 97 -10.68 5.16 1.61
N GLU A 98 -11.41 4.03 1.69
CA GLU A 98 -11.65 3.32 2.95
C GLU A 98 -10.32 2.79 3.54
N LEU A 99 -9.47 2.17 2.71
CA LEU A 99 -8.17 1.67 3.16
C LEU A 99 -7.21 2.78 3.63
N LEU A 100 -7.27 3.99 3.03
CA LEU A 100 -6.51 5.14 3.51
C LEU A 100 -6.91 5.54 4.93
N ALA A 101 -8.20 5.51 5.25
CA ALA A 101 -8.68 5.79 6.60
C ALA A 101 -8.13 4.78 7.62
N GLU A 102 -8.15 3.48 7.29
CA GLU A 102 -7.58 2.44 8.16
C GLU A 102 -6.05 2.58 8.30
N ALA A 103 -5.35 2.92 7.21
CA ALA A 103 -3.91 3.17 7.24
C ALA A 103 -3.56 4.41 8.10
N ALA A 104 -4.35 5.48 8.00
CA ALA A 104 -4.19 6.69 8.82
C ALA A 104 -4.33 6.39 10.31
N GLU A 105 -5.28 5.55 10.72
CA GLU A 105 -5.45 5.12 12.11
C GLU A 105 -4.20 4.40 12.66
N SER A 106 -3.48 3.68 11.81
CA SER A 106 -2.22 3.01 12.15
C SER A 106 -1.00 3.95 12.18
N GLY A 107 -1.14 5.19 11.72
CA GLY A 107 -0.03 6.16 11.62
C GLY A 107 0.80 6.01 10.34
N ALA A 108 0.18 5.59 9.23
CA ALA A 108 0.90 5.41 7.98
C ALA A 108 1.48 6.73 7.43
N TYR A 109 2.76 6.68 7.06
CA TYR A 109 3.45 7.74 6.32
C TYR A 109 3.35 7.53 4.80
N HIS A 110 3.42 6.26 4.34
CA HIS A 110 3.19 5.90 2.95
C HIS A 110 2.06 4.87 2.83
N VAL A 111 1.30 4.95 1.74
CA VAL A 111 0.37 3.89 1.32
C VAL A 111 0.72 3.44 -0.09
N GLY A 112 1.08 2.16 -0.22
CA GLY A 112 1.45 1.53 -1.49
C GLY A 112 0.24 0.97 -2.22
N LEU A 113 0.12 1.31 -3.50
CA LEU A 113 -0.99 0.95 -4.37
C LEU A 113 -0.49 0.26 -5.64
N PRO A 114 -1.19 -0.78 -6.16
CA PRO A 114 -0.88 -1.40 -7.44
C PRO A 114 -1.41 -0.54 -8.59
N SER A 115 -0.86 -0.73 -9.78
CA SER A 115 -1.40 -0.07 -10.98
C SER A 115 -2.67 -0.72 -11.53
N GLY A 116 -2.95 -1.95 -11.11
CA GLY A 116 -3.95 -2.81 -11.74
C GLY A 116 -3.38 -3.68 -12.86
N PRO A 117 -4.16 -4.67 -13.33
CA PRO A 117 -3.73 -5.60 -14.37
C PRO A 117 -3.34 -4.91 -15.69
N ASP A 118 -2.33 -5.48 -16.39
CA ASP A 118 -1.99 -5.05 -17.73
C ASP A 118 -3.15 -5.35 -18.71
N VAL A 119 -3.24 -4.55 -19.73
CA VAL A 119 -4.23 -4.69 -20.81
C VAL A 119 -3.52 -4.90 -22.15
N SER A 120 -4.27 -5.15 -23.22
CA SER A 120 -3.69 -5.25 -24.55
C SER A 120 -2.97 -3.95 -24.95
N PRO A 121 -1.88 -4.04 -25.72
CA PRO A 121 -1.00 -2.89 -26.02
C PRO A 121 -1.74 -1.65 -26.51
N GLU A 122 -2.78 -1.82 -27.34
CA GLU A 122 -3.59 -0.73 -27.89
C GLU A 122 -4.45 0.00 -26.85
N LYS A 123 -4.69 -0.61 -25.69
CA LYS A 123 -5.50 -0.04 -24.59
C LYS A 123 -4.66 0.53 -23.46
N ARG A 124 -3.33 0.32 -23.47
CA ARG A 124 -2.47 0.72 -22.33
C ARG A 124 -2.52 2.21 -22.05
N GLU A 125 -2.51 3.04 -23.07
CA GLU A 125 -2.54 4.50 -22.87
C GLU A 125 -3.86 4.96 -22.24
N ASP A 126 -4.98 4.36 -22.59
CA ASP A 126 -6.27 4.68 -21.97
C ASP A 126 -6.32 4.16 -20.52
N ALA A 127 -5.77 2.97 -20.25
CA ALA A 127 -5.66 2.43 -18.90
C ALA A 127 -4.73 3.28 -18.00
N LYS A 128 -3.62 3.81 -18.54
CA LYS A 128 -2.73 4.73 -17.82
C LYS A 128 -3.43 6.04 -17.47
N LYS A 129 -4.25 6.59 -18.39
CA LYS A 129 -5.07 7.78 -18.10
C LYS A 129 -6.08 7.51 -17.00
N ALA A 130 -6.78 6.36 -17.05
CA ALA A 130 -7.72 5.94 -16.02
C ALA A 130 -7.02 5.79 -14.65
N LEU A 131 -5.81 5.20 -14.63
CA LEU A 131 -4.98 5.10 -13.43
C LEU A 131 -4.62 6.48 -12.88
N PHE A 132 -4.17 7.40 -13.75
CA PHE A 132 -3.82 8.77 -13.36
C PHE A 132 -5.01 9.50 -12.72
N GLU A 133 -6.20 9.40 -13.32
CA GLU A 133 -7.42 9.98 -12.75
C GLU A 133 -7.73 9.37 -11.38
N SER A 134 -7.59 8.04 -11.21
CA SER A 134 -7.76 7.37 -9.92
C SER A 134 -6.79 7.91 -8.87
N PHE A 135 -5.50 8.06 -9.23
CA PHE A 135 -4.49 8.61 -8.32
C PHE A 135 -4.78 10.06 -7.96
N CYS A 136 -5.28 10.88 -8.87
CA CYS A 136 -5.70 12.25 -8.56
C CYS A 136 -6.82 12.27 -7.51
N GLU A 137 -7.86 11.44 -7.67
CA GLU A 137 -8.96 11.33 -6.72
C GLU A 137 -8.50 10.80 -5.35
N ILE A 138 -7.63 9.77 -5.34
CA ILE A 138 -7.08 9.16 -4.12
C ILE A 138 -6.14 10.14 -3.40
N SER A 139 -5.33 10.92 -4.16
CA SER A 139 -4.44 11.94 -3.59
C SER A 139 -5.21 13.06 -2.89
N GLN A 140 -6.36 13.46 -3.43
CA GLN A 140 -7.25 14.40 -2.76
C GLN A 140 -7.78 13.86 -1.43
N GLU A 141 -8.06 12.56 -1.35
CA GLU A 141 -8.44 11.93 -0.09
C GLU A 141 -7.27 11.85 0.87
N ALA A 142 -6.09 11.37 0.39
CA ALA A 142 -4.88 11.26 1.19
C ALA A 142 -4.46 12.59 1.82
N SER A 143 -4.67 13.71 1.13
CA SER A 143 -4.35 15.06 1.63
C SER A 143 -5.14 15.50 2.88
N LYS A 144 -6.18 14.78 3.26
CA LYS A 144 -6.90 14.98 4.52
C LYS A 144 -6.16 14.41 5.73
N TYR A 145 -5.21 13.54 5.52
CA TYR A 145 -4.40 12.91 6.56
C TYR A 145 -3.02 13.56 6.60
N GLN A 146 -2.56 13.86 7.81
CA GLN A 146 -1.28 14.53 7.98
C GLN A 146 -0.14 13.65 7.48
N ASP A 147 0.73 14.24 6.64
CA ASP A 147 1.96 13.64 6.13
C ASP A 147 1.81 12.29 5.40
N MET A 148 0.60 11.97 4.91
CA MET A 148 0.37 10.74 4.14
C MET A 148 0.78 10.92 2.67
N HIS A 149 1.63 10.02 2.19
CA HIS A 149 2.09 9.95 0.81
C HIS A 149 1.59 8.69 0.12
N LEU A 150 1.27 8.80 -1.17
CA LEU A 150 0.95 7.64 -1.99
C LEU A 150 2.19 7.15 -2.74
N THR A 151 2.34 5.84 -2.82
CA THR A 151 3.40 5.19 -3.58
C THR A 151 2.78 4.23 -4.60
N LEU A 152 3.11 4.42 -5.88
CA LEU A 152 2.78 3.45 -6.92
C LEU A 152 3.82 2.33 -6.90
N GLU A 153 3.36 1.09 -6.79
CA GLU A 153 4.21 -0.10 -6.83
C GLU A 153 4.43 -0.57 -8.28
N PRO A 154 5.63 -0.38 -8.85
CA PRO A 154 5.93 -0.92 -10.18
C PRO A 154 6.20 -2.41 -10.07
N LEU A 155 5.28 -3.22 -10.59
CA LEU A 155 5.36 -4.68 -10.59
C LEU A 155 5.54 -5.21 -12.01
N ASP A 156 6.07 -6.42 -12.15
CA ASP A 156 6.34 -7.00 -13.46
C ASP A 156 5.09 -7.09 -14.36
N ARG A 157 5.27 -6.76 -15.65
CA ARG A 157 4.20 -6.84 -16.65
C ARG A 157 4.08 -8.23 -17.27
N TYR A 158 5.17 -8.96 -17.40
CA TYR A 158 5.23 -10.09 -18.34
C TYR A 158 5.28 -11.46 -17.68
N VAL A 159 5.59 -11.56 -16.40
CA VAL A 159 5.89 -12.84 -15.76
C VAL A 159 4.81 -13.25 -14.77
N HIS A 160 4.81 -12.66 -13.58
CA HIS A 160 4.00 -13.13 -12.46
C HIS A 160 2.84 -12.17 -12.14
N LYS A 161 3.15 -10.92 -11.86
CA LYS A 161 2.15 -9.93 -11.39
C LYS A 161 1.30 -9.35 -12.53
N LYS A 162 1.85 -9.26 -13.74
CA LYS A 162 1.19 -8.79 -14.97
C LYS A 162 0.49 -7.44 -14.79
N GLN A 163 1.20 -6.49 -14.20
CA GLN A 163 0.68 -5.17 -13.89
C GLN A 163 0.89 -4.15 -15.03
N LEU A 164 0.00 -3.17 -15.11
CA LEU A 164 0.01 -2.12 -16.14
C LEU A 164 1.31 -1.31 -16.09
N MET A 165 1.73 -0.86 -14.90
CA MET A 165 2.95 -0.06 -14.69
C MET A 165 4.10 -0.98 -14.25
N GLY A 166 4.63 -1.75 -15.20
CA GLY A 166 5.70 -2.72 -14.96
C GLY A 166 7.12 -2.16 -15.18
N PRO A 167 7.46 -1.75 -16.41
CA PRO A 167 8.80 -1.23 -16.70
C PRO A 167 9.05 0.11 -16.02
N ILE A 168 10.18 0.24 -15.32
CA ILE A 168 10.52 1.43 -14.53
C ILE A 168 10.52 2.73 -15.35
N HIS A 169 10.92 2.67 -16.62
CA HIS A 169 10.94 3.83 -17.52
C HIS A 169 9.54 4.34 -17.91
N GLU A 170 8.47 3.60 -17.58
CA GLU A 170 7.09 4.05 -17.75
C GLU A 170 6.51 4.71 -16.49
N VAL A 171 7.24 4.64 -15.38
CA VAL A 171 6.78 5.13 -14.06
C VAL A 171 7.46 6.45 -13.68
N ILE A 172 8.60 6.76 -14.33
CA ILE A 172 9.41 7.96 -14.06
C ILE A 172 9.03 9.10 -15.00
#